data_33f29d95494ff54367ffa5b1133cf047
#
_entry.id   33f29d95494ff54367ffa5b1133cf047
#
_cell.length_a   1.000
_cell.length_b   1.000
_cell.length_c   1.000
_cell.angle_alpha   90.00
_cell.angle_beta   90.00
_cell.angle_gamma   90.00
#
_symmetry.space_group_name_H-M   'P 1'
#
loop_
_entity.id
_entity.type
_entity.pdbx_description
1 polymer ?
#
loop_
_entity_poly.entity_id
_entity_poly.type
_entity_poly.pdbx_seq_one_letter_code
_entity_poly.pdbx_strand_id
1 'polypeptide(L)'
;SATESRNYLKMTRLEESVFFAKEMGVKKVGIAFCIGLANEAHFCAQYFKNEGLDVQSVCCKVCSVDKDLLELEKIKPGQREAMCNPKVQARLLNEGGTELNFIVGLCVGHDMLFTMESKVPVSSIITKDRVLANNPAGAVYSRYWRRKLGILEEGTV
;
A
#
# COMPACT_ATOMS: atom_id res chain seq x y z
N SER A 1 -0.81 4.12 -21.76
CA SER A 1 0.44 4.81 -22.11
C SER A 1 1.38 3.89 -22.91
N ALA A 2 2.47 4.46 -23.47
CA ALA A 2 3.44 3.68 -24.25
C ALA A 2 4.09 2.54 -23.44
N THR A 3 4.33 2.76 -22.14
CA THR A 3 4.88 1.77 -21.22
C THR A 3 3.99 0.53 -21.11
N GLU A 4 2.71 0.72 -20.87
CA GLU A 4 1.73 -0.37 -20.74
C GLU A 4 1.52 -1.11 -22.06
N SER A 5 1.47 -0.37 -23.19
CA SER A 5 1.29 -0.98 -24.52
C SER A 5 2.45 -1.89 -24.92
N ARG A 6 3.70 -1.50 -24.60
CA ARG A 6 4.89 -2.31 -24.92
C ARG A 6 4.95 -3.61 -24.13
N ASN A 7 4.45 -3.59 -22.89
CA ASN A 7 4.60 -4.68 -21.93
C ASN A 7 3.26 -5.34 -21.58
N TYR A 8 2.23 -5.11 -22.38
CA TYR A 8 0.89 -5.64 -22.13
C TYR A 8 0.91 -7.17 -21.97
N LEU A 9 0.38 -7.66 -20.86
CA LEU A 9 0.35 -9.07 -20.44
C LEU A 9 1.74 -9.74 -20.28
N LYS A 10 2.84 -8.99 -20.23
CA LYS A 10 4.19 -9.55 -20.11
C LYS A 10 4.83 -9.31 -18.73
N MET A 11 4.36 -8.30 -18.00
CA MET A 11 4.92 -7.90 -16.72
C MET A 11 3.85 -7.96 -15.62
N THR A 12 4.28 -8.38 -14.45
CA THR A 12 3.49 -8.20 -13.22
C THR A 12 3.47 -6.73 -12.81
N ARG A 13 2.49 -6.34 -11.98
CA ARG A 13 2.44 -4.96 -11.47
C ARG A 13 3.74 -4.51 -10.80
N LEU A 14 4.44 -5.43 -10.12
CA LEU A 14 5.71 -5.13 -9.48
C LEU A 14 6.80 -4.79 -10.50
N GLU A 15 6.91 -5.59 -11.56
CA GLU A 15 7.84 -5.33 -12.67
C GLU A 15 7.49 -4.06 -13.43
N GLU A 16 6.20 -3.83 -13.71
CA GLU A 16 5.74 -2.58 -14.33
C GLU A 16 6.07 -1.35 -13.49
N SER A 17 6.00 -1.45 -12.15
CA SER A 17 6.34 -0.36 -11.24
C SER A 17 7.81 0.06 -11.37
N VAL A 18 8.72 -0.91 -11.46
CA VAL A 18 10.15 -0.66 -11.69
C VAL A 18 10.40 -0.11 -13.08
N PHE A 19 9.79 -0.73 -14.09
CA PHE A 19 9.95 -0.29 -15.47
C PHE A 19 9.47 1.16 -15.64
N PHE A 20 8.31 1.49 -15.08
CA PHE A 20 7.77 2.85 -15.10
C PHE A 20 8.70 3.86 -14.40
N ALA A 21 9.22 3.51 -13.21
CA ALA A 21 10.14 4.36 -12.49
C ALA A 21 11.41 4.67 -13.32
N LYS A 22 11.98 3.65 -13.96
CA LYS A 22 13.16 3.79 -14.84
C LYS A 22 12.88 4.66 -16.08
N GLU A 23 11.74 4.45 -16.75
CA GLU A 23 11.32 5.26 -17.91
C GLU A 23 11.10 6.74 -17.55
N MET A 24 10.66 7.01 -16.32
CA MET A 24 10.51 8.37 -15.79
C MET A 24 11.82 8.97 -15.28
N GLY A 25 12.92 8.24 -15.31
CA GLY A 25 14.21 8.68 -14.79
C GLY A 25 14.30 8.76 -13.27
N VAL A 26 13.33 8.15 -12.57
CA VAL A 26 13.27 8.09 -11.10
C VAL A 26 14.43 7.24 -10.58
N LYS A 27 15.14 7.76 -9.59
CA LYS A 27 16.26 7.06 -8.94
C LYS A 27 15.92 6.59 -7.54
N LYS A 28 15.08 7.36 -6.83
CA LYS A 28 14.72 7.07 -5.45
C LYS A 28 13.21 6.90 -5.29
N VAL A 29 12.82 5.76 -4.76
CA VAL A 29 11.41 5.42 -4.51
C VAL A 29 11.13 5.25 -3.02
N GLY A 30 9.90 5.59 -2.61
CA GLY A 30 9.40 5.37 -1.27
C GLY A 30 8.45 4.18 -1.19
N ILE A 31 8.46 3.47 -0.06
CA ILE A 31 7.47 2.44 0.26
C ILE A 31 6.82 2.77 1.60
N ALA A 32 5.53 3.06 1.59
CA ALA A 32 4.71 3.16 2.78
C ALA A 32 3.96 1.85 2.99
N PHE A 33 4.17 1.19 4.13
CA PHE A 33 3.59 -0.13 4.36
C PHE A 33 2.91 -0.27 5.72
N CYS A 34 1.93 -1.18 5.78
CA CYS A 34 1.35 -1.60 7.04
C CYS A 34 2.26 -2.62 7.73
N ILE A 35 2.35 -2.55 9.07
CA ILE A 35 3.12 -3.53 9.85
C ILE A 35 2.72 -4.99 9.56
N GLY A 36 1.44 -5.25 9.26
CA GLY A 36 0.97 -6.59 8.91
C GLY A 36 1.37 -7.08 7.52
N LEU A 37 2.07 -6.25 6.72
CA LEU A 37 2.63 -6.59 5.41
C LEU A 37 4.13 -6.26 5.36
N ALA A 38 4.82 -6.39 6.49
CA ALA A 38 6.25 -6.08 6.57
C ALA A 38 7.10 -7.01 5.69
N ASN A 39 6.73 -8.28 5.58
CA ASN A 39 7.44 -9.25 4.73
C ASN A 39 7.28 -8.92 3.24
N GLU A 40 6.06 -8.59 2.82
CA GLU A 40 5.76 -8.18 1.45
C GLU A 40 6.48 -6.87 1.08
N ALA A 41 6.47 -5.90 2.01
CA ALA A 41 7.20 -4.65 1.83
C ALA A 41 8.72 -4.85 1.75
N HIS A 42 9.26 -5.75 2.55
CA HIS A 42 10.67 -6.12 2.51
C HIS A 42 11.02 -6.74 1.15
N PHE A 43 10.22 -7.68 0.66
CA PHE A 43 10.39 -8.27 -0.66
C PHE A 43 10.37 -7.23 -1.78
N CYS A 44 9.38 -6.32 -1.78
CA CYS A 44 9.28 -5.24 -2.76
C CYS A 44 10.52 -4.33 -2.70
N ALA A 45 10.96 -3.96 -1.49
CA ALA A 45 12.15 -3.12 -1.31
C ALA A 45 13.42 -3.79 -1.84
N GLN A 46 13.60 -5.08 -1.58
CA GLN A 46 14.73 -5.86 -2.10
C GLN A 46 14.70 -5.93 -3.63
N TYR A 47 13.55 -6.25 -4.20
CA TYR A 47 13.39 -6.31 -5.64
C TYR A 47 13.74 -4.96 -6.30
N PHE A 48 13.22 -3.85 -5.77
CA PHE A 48 13.51 -2.51 -6.31
C PHE A 48 15.00 -2.15 -6.22
N LYS A 49 15.67 -2.51 -5.10
CA LYS A 49 17.12 -2.32 -4.94
C LYS A 49 17.92 -3.14 -5.94
N ASN A 50 17.55 -4.40 -6.15
CA ASN A 50 18.21 -5.28 -7.13
C ASN A 50 18.09 -4.74 -8.56
N GLU A 51 16.99 -4.02 -8.83
CA GLU A 51 16.75 -3.33 -10.09
C GLU A 51 17.45 -1.95 -10.20
N GLY A 52 18.25 -1.58 -9.19
CA GLY A 52 19.09 -0.37 -9.21
C GLY A 52 18.41 0.90 -8.72
N LEU A 53 17.27 0.81 -8.05
CA LEU A 53 16.60 1.95 -7.42
C LEU A 53 17.07 2.14 -5.97
N ASP A 54 17.24 3.39 -5.54
CA ASP A 54 17.35 3.71 -4.11
C ASP A 54 15.97 3.59 -3.46
N VAL A 55 15.89 2.93 -2.30
CA VAL A 55 14.61 2.61 -1.66
C VAL A 55 14.60 3.07 -0.22
N GLN A 56 13.63 3.92 0.13
CA GLN A 56 13.30 4.26 1.50
C GLN A 56 11.93 3.68 1.86
N SER A 57 11.84 2.97 2.98
CA SER A 57 10.57 2.39 3.43
C SER A 57 10.19 2.87 4.83
N VAL A 58 8.91 3.10 5.07
CA VAL A 58 8.37 3.57 6.34
C VAL A 58 7.14 2.77 6.76
N CYS A 59 7.20 2.18 7.97
CA CYS A 59 6.11 1.44 8.57
C CYS A 59 4.99 2.36 9.08
N CYS A 60 3.74 1.90 9.02
CA CYS A 60 2.58 2.67 9.52
C CYS A 60 2.62 2.97 11.02
N LYS A 61 3.36 2.20 11.82
CA LYS A 61 3.53 2.40 13.28
C LYS A 61 4.65 3.38 13.63
N VAL A 62 5.14 4.14 12.66
CA VAL A 62 6.14 5.20 12.87
C VAL A 62 5.73 6.17 13.99
N CYS A 63 6.68 6.63 14.76
CA CYS A 63 6.52 7.38 16.03
C CYS A 63 5.96 6.57 17.20
N SER A 64 5.38 5.41 16.98
CA SER A 64 4.91 4.50 18.05
C SER A 64 4.02 5.16 19.13
N VAL A 65 3.20 6.16 18.75
CA VAL A 65 2.29 6.87 19.65
C VAL A 65 1.19 5.93 20.12
N ASP A 66 1.00 5.79 21.44
CA ASP A 66 -0.06 4.95 21.99
C ASP A 66 -1.43 5.57 21.72
N LYS A 67 -2.40 4.74 21.36
CA LYS A 67 -3.77 5.15 21.13
C LYS A 67 -4.45 5.78 22.35
N ASP A 68 -4.06 5.37 23.57
CA ASP A 68 -4.60 5.95 24.82
C ASP A 68 -4.31 7.45 24.94
N LEU A 69 -3.16 7.91 24.42
CA LEU A 69 -2.81 9.33 24.45
C LEU A 69 -3.75 10.22 23.63
N LEU A 70 -4.52 9.62 22.73
CA LEU A 70 -5.44 10.30 21.83
C LEU A 70 -6.88 9.80 22.01
N GLU A 71 -7.16 9.08 23.08
CA GLU A 71 -8.49 8.52 23.39
C GLU A 71 -9.08 7.68 22.24
N LEU A 72 -8.22 6.97 21.50
CA LEU A 72 -8.63 6.17 20.36
C LEU A 72 -8.97 4.74 20.78
N GLU A 73 -10.00 4.19 20.14
CA GLU A 73 -10.40 2.80 20.34
C GLU A 73 -9.30 1.81 19.95
N LYS A 74 -9.10 0.81 20.80
CA LYS A 74 -8.10 -0.27 20.61
C LYS A 74 -8.75 -1.56 20.11
N ILE A 75 -8.01 -2.32 19.31
CA ILE A 75 -8.39 -3.68 18.90
C ILE A 75 -8.45 -4.62 20.12
N LYS A 76 -7.49 -4.44 21.05
CA LYS A 76 -7.43 -5.17 22.31
C LYS A 76 -7.41 -4.18 23.49
N PRO A 77 -8.55 -3.99 24.17
CA PRO A 77 -8.60 -3.13 25.35
C PRO A 77 -7.57 -3.57 26.42
N GLY A 78 -7.00 -2.63 27.12
CA GLY A 78 -6.03 -2.88 28.19
C GLY A 78 -4.60 -3.21 27.73
N GLN A 79 -4.33 -3.35 26.43
CA GLN A 79 -2.99 -3.54 25.90
C GLN A 79 -2.47 -2.25 25.24
N ARG A 80 -1.14 -2.05 25.25
CA ARG A 80 -0.53 -0.98 24.49
C ARG A 80 -0.73 -1.20 22.99
N GLU A 81 -1.25 -0.19 22.30
CA GLU A 81 -1.44 -0.25 20.86
C GLU A 81 -1.02 1.06 20.19
N ALA A 82 0.10 1.00 19.45
CA ALA A 82 0.54 2.16 18.67
C ALA A 82 -0.45 2.47 17.55
N MET A 83 -0.81 3.75 17.39
CA MET A 83 -1.61 4.21 16.26
C MET A 83 -0.85 4.09 14.95
N CYS A 84 -1.59 4.04 13.83
CA CYS A 84 -1.01 4.23 12.50
C CYS A 84 -0.86 5.72 12.20
N ASN A 85 0.23 6.10 11.53
CA ASN A 85 0.50 7.49 11.20
C ASN A 85 0.87 7.66 9.71
N PRO A 86 -0.11 7.58 8.80
CA PRO A 86 0.14 7.68 7.36
C PRO A 86 0.67 9.05 6.92
N LYS A 87 0.30 10.12 7.62
CA LYS A 87 0.82 11.47 7.34
C LYS A 87 2.32 11.55 7.61
N VAL A 88 2.79 11.00 8.74
CA VAL A 88 4.22 10.97 9.04
C VAL A 88 4.96 10.03 8.09
N GLN A 89 4.36 8.90 7.67
CA GLN A 89 4.96 8.09 6.61
C GLN A 89 5.25 8.92 5.36
N ALA A 90 4.27 9.70 4.88
CA ALA A 90 4.44 10.55 3.70
C ALA A 90 5.48 11.66 3.93
N ARG A 91 5.46 12.32 5.10
CA ARG A 91 6.44 13.37 5.42
C ARG A 91 7.87 12.86 5.42
N LEU A 92 8.13 11.70 6.05
CA LEU A 92 9.47 11.11 6.06
C LEU A 92 9.96 10.72 4.67
N LEU A 93 9.08 10.24 3.80
CA LEU A 93 9.44 9.97 2.42
C LEU A 93 9.69 11.24 1.62
N ASN A 94 8.88 12.29 1.83
CA ASN A 94 9.09 13.61 1.22
C ASN A 94 10.44 14.21 1.64
N GLU A 95 10.75 14.17 2.95
CA GLU A 95 12.03 14.64 3.51
C GLU A 95 13.22 13.81 3.03
N GLY A 96 12.98 12.52 2.84
CA GLY A 96 13.96 11.59 2.26
C GLY A 96 14.24 11.79 0.78
N GLY A 97 13.51 12.69 0.11
CA GLY A 97 13.71 13.02 -1.31
C GLY A 97 13.28 11.90 -2.25
N THR A 98 12.25 11.14 -1.89
CA THR A 98 11.67 10.17 -2.83
C THR A 98 10.98 10.89 -3.98
N GLU A 99 11.05 10.30 -5.18
CA GLU A 99 10.53 10.89 -6.43
C GLU A 99 9.23 10.20 -6.88
N LEU A 100 8.97 9.00 -6.34
CA LEU A 100 7.77 8.20 -6.56
C LEU A 100 7.53 7.34 -5.33
N ASN A 101 6.28 7.26 -4.86
CA ASN A 101 5.94 6.48 -3.67
C ASN A 101 5.02 5.30 -4.01
N PHE A 102 5.24 4.18 -3.34
CA PHE A 102 4.41 2.99 -3.44
C PHE A 102 3.77 2.64 -2.10
N ILE A 103 2.52 2.19 -2.16
CA ILE A 103 1.79 1.68 -1.01
C ILE A 103 1.80 0.15 -1.01
N VAL A 104 2.15 -0.43 0.13
CA VAL A 104 2.05 -1.86 0.39
C VAL A 104 1.07 -2.09 1.55
N GLY A 105 -0.20 -2.19 1.18
CA GLY A 105 -1.31 -2.57 2.04
C GLY A 105 -1.61 -1.65 3.20
N LEU A 106 -1.74 -0.35 2.99
CA LEU A 106 -2.33 0.53 4.00
C LEU A 106 -3.85 0.30 4.11
N CYS A 107 -4.46 0.73 5.20
CA CYS A 107 -5.92 0.70 5.35
C CYS A 107 -6.56 1.79 4.47
N VAL A 108 -7.82 1.62 4.06
CA VAL A 108 -8.51 2.49 3.08
C VAL A 108 -8.33 4.00 3.37
N GLY A 109 -8.64 4.45 4.59
CA GLY A 109 -8.45 5.87 4.95
C GLY A 109 -6.98 6.27 5.07
N HIS A 110 -6.08 5.32 5.36
CA HIS A 110 -4.65 5.59 5.42
C HIS A 110 -4.03 5.71 4.02
N ASP A 111 -4.52 4.96 3.03
CA ASP A 111 -4.15 5.15 1.63
C ASP A 111 -4.46 6.58 1.17
N MET A 112 -5.67 7.06 1.51
CA MET A 112 -6.12 8.42 1.18
C MET A 112 -5.24 9.47 1.86
N LEU A 113 -5.04 9.37 3.19
CA LEU A 113 -4.25 10.33 3.95
C LEU A 113 -2.77 10.36 3.51
N PHE A 114 -2.20 9.19 3.22
CA PHE A 114 -0.84 9.09 2.70
C PHE A 114 -0.72 9.77 1.32
N THR A 115 -1.66 9.47 0.42
CA THR A 115 -1.68 10.03 -0.93
C THR A 115 -1.85 11.55 -0.92
N MET A 116 -2.72 12.08 -0.05
CA MET A 116 -2.94 13.52 0.10
C MET A 116 -1.72 14.27 0.66
N GLU A 117 -0.92 13.63 1.52
CA GLU A 117 0.27 14.25 2.15
C GLU A 117 1.55 14.06 1.32
N SER A 118 1.57 13.10 0.41
CA SER A 118 2.73 12.85 -0.47
C SER A 118 2.91 13.99 -1.46
N LYS A 119 4.14 14.48 -1.59
CA LYS A 119 4.51 15.52 -2.56
C LYS A 119 4.84 14.96 -3.94
N VAL A 120 4.92 13.65 -4.07
CA VAL A 120 5.24 12.96 -5.32
C VAL A 120 4.12 11.98 -5.67
N PRO A 121 4.04 11.52 -6.93
CA PRO A 121 3.02 10.55 -7.35
C PRO A 121 3.02 9.29 -6.47
N VAL A 122 1.83 8.73 -6.25
CA VAL A 122 1.62 7.54 -5.43
C VAL A 122 0.92 6.46 -6.24
N SER A 123 1.39 5.22 -6.12
CA SER A 123 0.71 4.04 -6.68
C SER A 123 0.67 2.89 -5.66
N SER A 124 -0.38 2.08 -5.68
CA SER A 124 -0.47 0.89 -4.82
C SER A 124 0.11 -0.33 -5.51
N ILE A 125 1.01 -1.03 -4.84
CA ILE A 125 1.45 -2.38 -5.25
C ILE A 125 0.50 -3.42 -4.68
N ILE A 126 0.19 -3.32 -3.38
CA ILE A 126 -0.74 -4.21 -2.69
C ILE A 126 -1.82 -3.38 -2.01
N THR A 127 -3.08 -3.67 -2.34
CA THR A 127 -4.24 -3.10 -1.66
C THR A 127 -4.63 -3.99 -0.49
N LYS A 128 -4.77 -3.41 0.70
CA LYS A 128 -5.08 -4.18 1.90
C LYS A 128 -6.52 -4.69 1.91
N ASP A 129 -6.64 -5.98 2.11
CA ASP A 129 -7.90 -6.65 2.45
C ASP A 129 -7.62 -7.76 3.48
N ARG A 130 -8.11 -7.59 4.71
CA ARG A 130 -7.87 -8.56 5.79
C ARG A 130 -8.71 -9.83 5.67
N VAL A 131 -9.75 -9.79 4.87
CA VAL A 131 -10.70 -10.89 4.68
C VAL A 131 -10.33 -11.73 3.46
N LEU A 132 -9.82 -11.09 2.42
CA LEU A 132 -9.54 -11.71 1.12
C LEU A 132 -8.05 -11.77 0.80
N ALA A 133 -7.20 -11.92 1.80
CA ALA A 133 -5.75 -12.06 1.64
C ALA A 133 -5.13 -10.96 0.75
N ASN A 134 -5.52 -9.71 0.97
CA ASN A 134 -5.09 -8.53 0.19
C ASN A 134 -5.48 -8.59 -1.29
N ASN A 135 -6.56 -9.29 -1.60
CA ASN A 135 -7.16 -9.33 -2.93
C ASN A 135 -8.61 -8.82 -2.91
N PRO A 136 -8.84 -7.50 -2.85
CA PRO A 136 -10.18 -6.93 -2.80
C PRO A 136 -11.04 -7.26 -4.04
N ALA A 137 -10.41 -7.57 -5.18
CA ALA A 137 -11.13 -8.03 -6.38
C ALA A 137 -11.88 -9.35 -6.13
N GLY A 138 -11.44 -10.17 -5.16
CA GLY A 138 -12.13 -11.37 -4.74
C GLY A 138 -13.56 -11.13 -4.26
N ALA A 139 -13.85 -9.96 -3.66
CA ALA A 139 -15.21 -9.59 -3.28
C ALA A 139 -16.11 -9.35 -4.51
N VAL A 140 -15.53 -8.79 -5.57
CA VAL A 140 -16.24 -8.51 -6.82
C VAL A 140 -16.51 -9.79 -7.61
N TYR A 141 -15.54 -10.70 -7.65
CA TYR A 141 -15.64 -11.93 -8.45
C TYR A 141 -16.37 -13.06 -7.74
N SER A 142 -16.33 -13.11 -6.43
CA SER A 142 -16.96 -14.18 -5.64
C SER A 142 -18.47 -14.02 -5.58
N ARG A 143 -19.20 -15.06 -6.03
CA ARG A 143 -20.66 -15.11 -5.94
C ARG A 143 -21.15 -15.00 -4.49
N TYR A 144 -20.45 -15.65 -3.54
CA TYR A 144 -20.74 -15.55 -2.11
C TYR A 144 -20.71 -14.09 -1.62
N TRP A 145 -19.64 -13.35 -1.92
CA TRP A 145 -19.51 -11.97 -1.51
C TRP A 145 -20.49 -11.04 -2.22
N ARG A 146 -20.76 -11.27 -3.50
CA ARG A 146 -21.77 -10.50 -4.25
C ARG A 146 -23.15 -10.62 -3.63
N ARG A 147 -23.55 -11.85 -3.18
CA ARG A 147 -24.80 -12.04 -2.44
C ARG A 147 -24.77 -11.34 -1.08
N LYS A 148 -23.72 -11.54 -0.30
CA LYS A 148 -23.56 -10.91 1.03
C LYS A 148 -23.61 -9.38 0.97
N LEU A 149 -23.14 -8.78 -0.13
CA LEU A 149 -23.16 -7.36 -0.39
C LEU A 149 -24.45 -6.85 -1.02
N GLY A 150 -25.46 -7.72 -1.23
CA GLY A 150 -26.75 -7.35 -1.80
C GLY A 150 -26.73 -7.04 -3.31
N ILE A 151 -25.68 -7.48 -4.02
CA ILE A 151 -25.55 -7.25 -5.48
C ILE A 151 -26.20 -8.37 -6.32
N LEU A 152 -26.32 -9.57 -5.75
CA LEU A 152 -27.02 -10.70 -6.36
C LEU A 152 -28.14 -11.16 -5.44
N GLU A 153 -29.32 -11.33 -6.00
CA GLU A 153 -30.45 -11.92 -5.28
C GLU A 153 -30.20 -13.40 -4.94
N GLU A 154 -30.80 -13.88 -3.83
CA GLU A 154 -30.82 -15.29 -3.51
C GLU A 154 -31.57 -16.06 -4.60
N GLY A 155 -30.93 -17.10 -5.16
CA GLY A 155 -31.55 -17.92 -6.20
C GLY A 155 -31.13 -17.60 -7.65
N THR A 156 -30.43 -16.53 -7.93
CA THR A 156 -29.85 -16.30 -9.26
C THR A 156 -28.72 -17.30 -9.56
N VAL A 157 -28.91 -18.14 -10.58
CA VAL A 157 -27.94 -19.18 -11.04
C VAL A 157 -26.82 -18.54 -11.85
#